data_36590d73f62746099fde99fad1d9a05c
#
_entry.id   36590d73f62746099fde99fad1d9a05c
#
_cell.length_a   1.000
_cell.length_b   1.000
_cell.length_c   1.000
_cell.angle_alpha   90.00
_cell.angle_beta   90.00
_cell.angle_gamma   90.00
#
_symmetry.space_group_name_H-M   'P 1'
#
loop_
_entity.id
_entity.type
_entity.pdbx_description
1 polymer ?
#
loop_
_entity_poly.entity_id
_entity_poly.type
_entity_poly.pdbx_seq_one_letter_code
_entity_poly.pdbx_strand_id
1 'polypeptide(L)'
;MTANPQRGEIWLVQLDPTRGQEIQKTRPAVVISSEMFSSIPMRIIIPVATWQPKFQNRPFMILIQRTEENCLDADSAGNVLQVRSVTTERFVRCIGKVSETVVQELVIGLIICVDYRP
;
A
#
# COMPACT_ATOMS: atom_id res chain seq x y z
N MET A 1 -11.01 -8.76 18.52
CA MET A 1 -11.41 -9.16 17.16
C MET A 1 -10.23 -9.00 16.20
N THR A 2 -9.97 -10.01 15.40
CA THR A 2 -8.83 -10.00 14.48
C THR A 2 -9.20 -9.22 13.22
N ALA A 3 -8.30 -8.34 12.79
CA ALA A 3 -8.48 -7.62 11.53
C ALA A 3 -8.46 -8.61 10.36
N ASN A 4 -9.27 -8.34 9.36
CA ASN A 4 -9.32 -9.14 8.13
C ASN A 4 -9.19 -8.23 6.90
N PRO A 5 -8.02 -7.67 6.65
CA PRO A 5 -7.84 -6.76 5.53
C PRO A 5 -8.06 -7.46 4.18
N GLN A 6 -8.76 -6.77 3.29
CA GLN A 6 -9.12 -7.26 1.96
C GLN A 6 -8.31 -6.53 0.89
N ARG A 7 -8.08 -7.20 -0.23
CA ARG A 7 -7.40 -6.60 -1.39
C ARG A 7 -8.08 -5.31 -1.81
N GLY A 8 -7.28 -4.27 -2.02
CA GLY A 8 -7.75 -2.94 -2.40
C GLY A 8 -8.12 -2.03 -1.25
N GLU A 9 -8.21 -2.55 -0.04
CA GLU A 9 -8.47 -1.72 1.13
C GLU A 9 -7.23 -0.93 1.52
N ILE A 10 -7.47 0.27 2.07
CA ILE A 10 -6.43 1.08 2.69
C ILE A 10 -6.60 0.96 4.19
N TRP A 11 -5.54 0.56 4.87
CA TRP A 11 -5.53 0.42 6.32
C TRP A 11 -4.42 1.26 6.92
N LEU A 12 -4.66 1.74 8.14
CA LEU A 12 -3.56 2.22 8.97
C LEU A 12 -2.82 1.00 9.48
N VAL A 13 -1.51 0.95 9.21
CA VAL A 13 -0.67 -0.20 9.55
C VAL A 13 0.52 0.30 10.37
N GLN A 14 0.80 -0.39 11.45
CA GLN A 14 1.97 -0.10 12.28
C GLN A 14 3.20 -0.72 11.65
N LEU A 15 4.12 0.09 11.17
CA LEU A 15 5.30 -0.35 10.43
C LEU A 15 6.56 -0.49 11.30
N ASP A 16 6.56 0.08 12.50
CA ASP A 16 7.69 -0.03 13.43
C ASP A 16 7.77 -1.46 14.01
N PRO A 17 8.98 -1.95 14.33
CA PRO A 17 10.26 -1.26 14.16
C PRO A 17 10.77 -1.33 12.72
N THR A 18 11.40 -0.26 12.27
CA THR A 18 12.00 -0.14 10.94
C THR A 18 13.40 0.44 11.05
N ARG A 19 14.18 0.41 9.94
CA ARG A 19 15.55 0.90 9.92
C ARG A 19 15.84 1.67 8.64
N GLY A 20 16.75 2.63 8.72
CA GLY A 20 17.26 3.37 7.57
C GLY A 20 16.15 4.13 6.85
N GLN A 21 16.03 3.90 5.54
CA GLN A 21 15.06 4.58 4.69
C GLN A 21 13.68 3.93 4.71
N GLU A 22 13.46 2.91 5.53
CA GLU A 22 12.14 2.30 5.64
C GLU A 22 11.12 3.27 6.24
N ILE A 23 9.89 3.25 5.72
CA ILE A 23 8.80 4.06 6.23
C ILE A 23 8.45 3.60 7.65
N GLN A 24 8.38 4.57 8.57
CA GLN A 24 8.22 4.31 10.00
C GLN A 24 6.83 4.65 10.50
N LYS A 25 6.53 4.22 11.72
CA LYS A 25 5.32 4.55 12.48
C LYS A 25 4.08 3.91 11.87
N THR A 26 2.91 4.44 12.22
CA THR A 26 1.64 4.01 11.68
C THR A 26 1.34 4.85 10.44
N ARG A 27 1.15 4.18 9.32
CA ARG A 27 0.94 4.84 8.01
C ARG A 27 -0.18 4.15 7.25
N PRO A 28 -0.85 4.88 6.35
CA PRO A 28 -1.76 4.24 5.41
C PRO A 28 -1.00 3.29 4.49
N ALA A 29 -1.63 2.18 4.16
CA ALA A 29 -1.07 1.22 3.21
C ALA A 29 -2.20 0.53 2.46
N VAL A 30 -1.95 0.23 1.18
CA VAL A 30 -2.90 -0.49 0.32
C VAL A 30 -2.58 -1.97 0.38
N VAL A 31 -3.59 -2.79 0.61
CA VAL A 31 -3.47 -4.25 0.55
C VAL A 31 -3.52 -4.69 -0.91
N ILE A 32 -2.48 -5.36 -1.37
CA ILE A 32 -2.41 -5.84 -2.75
C ILE A 32 -2.36 -7.36 -2.89
N SER A 33 -2.24 -8.08 -1.78
CA SER A 33 -2.18 -9.55 -1.82
C SER A 33 -3.50 -10.15 -2.29
N SER A 34 -3.40 -11.30 -2.95
CA SER A 34 -4.56 -12.05 -3.46
C SER A 34 -5.43 -12.54 -2.32
N GLU A 35 -6.76 -12.50 -2.53
CA GLU A 35 -7.73 -13.09 -1.60
C GLU A 35 -7.56 -14.60 -1.47
N MET A 36 -6.85 -15.22 -2.41
CA MET A 36 -6.51 -16.64 -2.32
C MET A 36 -5.79 -16.99 -1.01
N PHE A 37 -5.06 -16.01 -0.44
CA PHE A 37 -4.28 -16.22 0.77
C PHE A 37 -4.93 -15.60 2.00
N SER A 38 -6.24 -15.29 1.95
CA SER A 38 -6.93 -14.56 3.01
C SER A 38 -6.96 -15.32 4.35
N SER A 39 -6.81 -16.64 4.33
CA SER A 39 -6.75 -17.45 5.57
C SER A 39 -5.40 -17.36 6.26
N ILE A 40 -4.36 -16.89 5.58
CA ILE A 40 -3.04 -16.71 6.16
C ILE A 40 -3.00 -15.33 6.84
N PRO A 41 -2.53 -15.23 8.10
CA PRO A 41 -2.55 -13.96 8.82
C PRO A 41 -1.42 -13.01 8.39
N MET A 42 -1.21 -12.89 7.09
CA MET A 42 -0.21 -12.03 6.47
C MET A 42 -0.84 -11.32 5.28
N ARG A 43 -0.42 -10.09 5.03
CA ARG A 43 -0.85 -9.33 3.85
C ARG A 43 0.34 -8.64 3.23
N ILE A 44 0.37 -8.59 1.90
CA ILE A 44 1.35 -7.78 1.16
C ILE A 44 0.76 -6.40 1.02
N ILE A 45 1.51 -5.39 1.46
CA ILE A 45 1.04 -4.00 1.46
C ILE A 45 2.03 -3.09 0.74
N ILE A 46 1.50 -1.97 0.26
CA ILE A 46 2.29 -0.87 -0.28
C ILE A 46 1.97 0.37 0.55
N PRO A 47 2.96 0.93 1.27
CA PRO A 47 2.76 2.14 2.07
C PRO A 47 2.42 3.34 1.18
N VAL A 48 1.63 4.25 1.74
CA VAL A 48 1.11 5.43 1.06
C VAL A 48 1.60 6.68 1.78
N ALA A 49 2.06 7.67 1.02
CA ALA A 49 2.49 8.97 1.52
C ALA A 49 1.80 10.08 0.72
N THR A 50 1.74 11.28 1.27
CA THR A 50 1.20 12.43 0.55
C THR A 50 2.02 12.70 -0.70
N TRP A 51 1.36 12.97 -1.83
CA TRP A 51 2.02 13.27 -3.10
C TRP A 51 2.87 14.52 -2.98
N GLN A 52 4.04 14.49 -3.60
CA GLN A 52 4.94 15.64 -3.73
C GLN A 52 5.39 15.76 -5.19
N PRO A 53 5.60 16.98 -5.70
CA PRO A 53 6.00 17.16 -7.10
C PRO A 53 7.26 16.40 -7.50
N LYS A 54 8.21 16.22 -6.57
CA LYS A 54 9.44 15.47 -6.83
C LYS A 54 9.20 13.99 -7.16
N PHE A 55 8.02 13.45 -6.83
CA PHE A 55 7.69 12.07 -7.10
C PHE A 55 7.40 11.80 -8.56
N GLN A 56 7.09 12.84 -9.33
CA GLN A 56 6.74 12.69 -10.75
C GLN A 56 7.83 11.97 -11.56
N ASN A 57 9.09 12.13 -11.18
CA ASN A 57 10.23 11.51 -11.85
C ASN A 57 10.71 10.23 -11.18
N ARG A 58 9.92 9.67 -10.28
CA ARG A 58 10.27 8.46 -9.56
C ARG A 58 9.29 7.34 -9.93
N PRO A 59 9.70 6.39 -10.80
CA PRO A 59 8.79 5.34 -11.29
C PRO A 59 8.20 4.45 -10.20
N PHE A 60 8.83 4.41 -9.02
CA PHE A 60 8.34 3.61 -7.89
C PHE A 60 7.32 4.37 -7.03
N MET A 61 7.01 5.62 -7.37
CA MET A 61 5.98 6.42 -6.70
C MET A 61 4.76 6.52 -7.60
N ILE A 62 3.72 5.77 -7.27
CA ILE A 62 2.52 5.67 -8.10
C ILE A 62 1.46 6.61 -7.54
N LEU A 63 1.00 7.56 -8.36
CA LEU A 63 -0.02 8.52 -7.95
C LEU A 63 -1.34 7.81 -7.60
N ILE A 64 -1.90 8.15 -6.45
CA ILE A 64 -3.24 7.74 -6.03
C ILE A 64 -4.02 9.02 -5.79
N GLN A 65 -4.90 9.36 -6.72
CA GLN A 65 -5.73 10.55 -6.59
C GLN A 65 -6.74 10.35 -5.46
N ARG A 66 -6.98 11.42 -4.69
CA ARG A 66 -7.95 11.41 -3.62
C ARG A 66 -9.35 11.20 -4.18
N THR A 67 -10.11 10.30 -3.56
CA THR A 67 -11.52 10.07 -3.87
C THR A 67 -12.31 9.96 -2.56
N GLU A 68 -13.63 10.02 -2.65
CA GLU A 68 -14.47 9.80 -1.47
C GLU A 68 -14.31 8.37 -0.94
N GLU A 69 -14.16 7.40 -1.85
CA GLU A 69 -14.05 6.00 -1.47
C GLU A 69 -12.74 5.67 -0.75
N ASN A 70 -11.63 6.28 -1.16
CA ASN A 70 -10.34 5.98 -0.55
C ASN A 70 -10.09 6.77 0.73
N CYS A 71 -10.90 7.79 0.99
CA CYS A 71 -10.86 8.58 2.24
C CYS A 71 -9.48 9.15 2.56
N LEU A 72 -8.63 9.35 1.57
CA LEU A 72 -7.34 9.99 1.76
C LEU A 72 -7.56 11.50 1.92
N ASP A 73 -6.71 12.14 2.71
CA ASP A 73 -6.81 13.58 2.96
C ASP A 73 -6.38 14.41 1.75
N ALA A 74 -5.54 13.84 0.90
CA ALA A 74 -4.96 14.52 -0.27
C ALA A 74 -4.53 13.48 -1.28
N ASP A 75 -4.22 13.93 -2.50
CA ASP A 75 -3.56 13.07 -3.48
C ASP A 75 -2.31 12.49 -2.86
N SER A 76 -2.06 11.23 -3.13
CA SER A 76 -1.05 10.44 -2.44
C SER A 76 -0.23 9.63 -3.42
N ALA A 77 0.81 9.00 -2.92
CA ALA A 77 1.67 8.12 -3.68
C ALA A 77 1.79 6.79 -2.98
N GLY A 78 1.60 5.70 -3.73
CA GLY A 78 1.98 4.39 -3.27
C GLY A 78 3.46 4.17 -3.56
N ASN A 79 4.25 3.91 -2.51
CA ASN A 79 5.67 3.68 -2.65
C ASN A 79 5.92 2.18 -2.84
N VAL A 80 6.01 1.73 -4.09
CA VAL A 80 6.11 0.30 -4.39
C VAL A 80 7.47 -0.29 -4.00
N LEU A 81 8.53 0.53 -3.86
CA LEU A 81 9.80 0.04 -3.33
C LEU A 81 9.72 -0.35 -1.86
N GLN A 82 8.75 0.19 -1.14
CA GLN A 82 8.53 -0.12 0.28
C GLN A 82 7.54 -1.27 0.47
N VAL A 83 7.21 -1.98 -0.60
CA VAL A 83 6.33 -3.15 -0.53
C VAL A 83 6.86 -4.12 0.52
N ARG A 84 5.95 -4.65 1.35
CA ARG A 84 6.34 -5.62 2.37
C ARG A 84 5.16 -6.47 2.77
N SER A 85 5.47 -7.64 3.30
CA SER A 85 4.49 -8.53 3.89
C SER A 85 4.47 -8.28 5.40
N VAL A 86 3.27 -8.08 5.95
CA VAL A 86 3.12 -7.79 7.38
C VAL A 86 2.05 -8.70 7.99
N THR A 87 2.23 -9.02 9.26
CA THR A 87 1.20 -9.76 10.01
C THR A 87 -0.06 -8.91 10.16
N THR A 88 -1.22 -9.56 10.13
CA THR A 88 -2.50 -8.86 10.32
C THR A 88 -2.60 -8.17 11.69
N GLU A 89 -1.77 -8.56 12.65
CA GLU A 89 -1.72 -7.91 13.96
C GLU A 89 -1.26 -6.45 13.88
N ARG A 90 -0.58 -6.05 12.80
CA ARG A 90 -0.12 -4.68 12.61
C ARG A 90 -1.19 -3.75 12.05
N PHE A 91 -2.33 -4.28 11.63
CA PHE A 91 -3.41 -3.50 11.03
C PHE A 91 -4.26 -2.87 12.13
N VAL A 92 -4.39 -1.55 12.11
CA VAL A 92 -5.06 -0.78 13.16
C VAL A 92 -6.53 -0.57 12.82
N ARG A 93 -6.82 0.04 11.66
CA ARG A 93 -8.19 0.24 11.18
C ARG A 93 -8.24 0.46 9.68
N CYS A 94 -9.35 0.11 9.07
CA CYS A 94 -9.59 0.37 7.65
C CYS A 94 -10.00 1.83 7.47
N ILE A 95 -9.34 2.51 6.52
CA ILE A 95 -9.61 3.92 6.19
C ILE A 95 -10.61 3.99 5.04
N GLY A 96 -10.40 3.20 4.00
CA GLY A 96 -11.16 3.24 2.77
C GLY A 96 -10.65 2.18 1.81
N LYS A 97 -10.91 2.39 0.52
CA LYS A 97 -10.47 1.43 -0.50
C LYS A 97 -10.17 2.13 -1.82
N VAL A 98 -9.29 1.53 -2.60
CA VAL A 98 -8.99 1.96 -3.96
C VAL A 98 -9.66 1.01 -4.95
N SER A 99 -9.84 1.50 -6.19
CA SER A 99 -10.39 0.67 -7.27
C SER A 99 -9.40 -0.41 -7.68
N GLU A 100 -9.89 -1.46 -8.33
CA GLU A 100 -9.02 -2.50 -8.88
C GLU A 100 -8.04 -1.92 -9.90
N THR A 101 -8.45 -0.88 -10.64
CA THR A 101 -7.55 -0.17 -11.57
C THR A 101 -6.33 0.38 -10.84
N VAL A 102 -6.54 1.00 -9.68
CA VAL A 102 -5.42 1.54 -8.87
C VAL A 102 -4.54 0.40 -8.36
N VAL A 103 -5.14 -0.69 -7.91
CA VAL A 103 -4.35 -1.86 -7.48
C VAL A 103 -3.48 -2.37 -8.63
N GLN A 104 -4.04 -2.46 -9.85
CA GLN A 104 -3.29 -2.89 -11.03
C GLN A 104 -2.13 -1.94 -11.33
N GLU A 105 -2.34 -0.64 -11.23
CA GLU A 105 -1.28 0.35 -11.43
C GLU A 105 -0.15 0.17 -10.42
N LEU A 106 -0.49 -0.09 -9.17
CA LEU A 106 0.51 -0.36 -8.12
C LEU A 106 1.30 -1.63 -8.43
N VAL A 107 0.61 -2.69 -8.86
CA VAL A 107 1.25 -3.96 -9.21
C VAL A 107 2.17 -3.79 -10.42
N ILE A 108 1.73 -3.04 -11.44
CA ILE A 108 2.57 -2.74 -12.61
C ILE A 108 3.83 -2.00 -12.17
N GLY A 109 3.70 -1.01 -11.29
CA GLY A 109 4.84 -0.30 -10.72
C GLY A 109 5.82 -1.24 -10.01
N LEU A 110 5.30 -2.20 -9.26
CA LEU A 110 6.12 -3.20 -8.59
C LEU A 110 6.83 -4.11 -9.61
N ILE A 111 6.14 -4.54 -10.66
CA ILE A 111 6.73 -5.34 -11.74
C ILE A 111 7.92 -4.61 -12.36
N ILE A 112 7.78 -3.32 -12.61
CA ILE A 112 8.86 -2.48 -13.14
C ILE A 112 10.05 -2.47 -12.16
N CYS A 113 9.76 -2.32 -10.86
CA CYS A 113 10.81 -2.24 -9.84
C CYS A 113 11.61 -3.54 -9.70
N VAL A 114 11.03 -4.69 -10.02
CA VAL A 114 11.74 -5.98 -9.96
C VAL A 114 12.21 -6.45 -11.34
N ASP A 115 12.06 -5.60 -12.35
CA ASP A 115 12.52 -5.86 -13.73
C ASP A 115 11.97 -7.19 -14.30
N TYR A 116 10.71 -7.47 -14.02
CA TYR A 116 10.06 -8.67 -14.57
C TYR A 116 9.81 -8.50 -16.08
N ARG A 117 10.22 -9.48 -16.84
CA ARG A 117 10.06 -9.53 -18.31
C ARG A 117 9.36 -10.85 -18.66
N PRO A 118 8.11 -10.77 -19.14
CA PRO A 118 7.38 -11.98 -19.52
C PRO A 118 7.98 -12.67 -20.74
#